data_bb1c6bc0db316182fdb51252b2bf99f0
#
_entry.id   bb1c6bc0db316182fdb51252b2bf99f0
#
_cell.length_a   1.000
_cell.length_b   1.000
_cell.length_c   1.000
_cell.angle_alpha   90.00
_cell.angle_beta   90.00
_cell.angle_gamma   90.00
#
_symmetry.space_group_name_H-M   'P 1'
#
loop_
_entity.id
_entity.type
_entity.pdbx_description
1 polymer ?
#
loop_
_entity_poly.entity_id
_entity_poly.type
_entity_poly.pdbx_seq_one_letter_code
_entity_poly.pdbx_strand_id
1 'polypeptide(L)'
;MKEIHNIIKEGYKFMKLEENKFRLDILIILDITSSMESFIEKFKEQFYPMLENIRKECPEALLYVGFIGYKDLNDLELGDDYINVDLTTDYEKINEIINNIEPDGGGDIPEDIAGAFELSLKKSWKANTKITFLITDSPCHGKEYHDLDQNQKEETDKYIDENPNGKKIKDVITDIFGKSISLFCLNLHKNTSKMFDKFKEIYEETKLFPSKNQFFIENNNFYDKEIITKIVDLYKKEK
;
A
#
# COMPACT_ATOMS: atom_id res chain seq x y z
N MET A 1 28.47 12.38 35.19
CA MET A 1 27.52 12.97 34.22
C MET A 1 27.47 12.23 32.85
N LYS A 2 28.61 11.91 32.21
CA LYS A 2 28.61 11.15 30.92
C LYS A 2 28.00 9.74 31.05
N GLU A 3 28.26 9.04 32.14
CA GLU A 3 27.75 7.69 32.39
C GLU A 3 26.21 7.68 32.56
N ILE A 4 25.66 8.61 33.30
CA ILE A 4 24.20 8.78 33.51
C ILE A 4 23.53 9.13 32.15
N HIS A 5 24.15 9.99 31.34
CA HIS A 5 23.64 10.33 30.02
C HIS A 5 23.60 9.12 29.08
N ASN A 6 24.61 8.25 29.13
CA ASN A 6 24.63 7.01 28.36
C ASN A 6 23.55 6.02 28.80
N ILE A 7 23.38 5.84 30.13
CA ILE A 7 22.33 4.96 30.69
C ILE A 7 20.92 5.43 30.26
N ILE A 8 20.68 6.75 30.32
CA ILE A 8 19.40 7.34 29.88
C ILE A 8 19.22 7.10 28.38
N LYS A 9 20.23 7.32 27.55
CA LYS A 9 20.18 7.12 26.10
C LYS A 9 19.93 5.66 25.72
N GLU A 10 20.59 4.72 26.38
CA GLU A 10 20.38 3.28 26.23
C GLU A 10 18.98 2.86 26.67
N GLY A 11 18.49 3.36 27.81
CA GLY A 11 17.13 3.14 28.29
C GLY A 11 16.07 3.67 27.31
N TYR A 12 16.28 4.87 26.76
CA TYR A 12 15.39 5.44 25.72
C TYR A 12 15.38 4.61 24.44
N LYS A 13 16.55 4.12 24.02
CA LYS A 13 16.68 3.26 22.85
C LYS A 13 15.95 1.93 23.06
N PHE A 14 16.09 1.34 24.24
CA PHE A 14 15.41 0.10 24.61
C PHE A 14 13.89 0.28 24.65
N MET A 15 13.38 1.35 25.30
CA MET A 15 11.94 1.65 25.33
C MET A 15 11.35 1.85 23.94
N LYS A 16 12.05 2.56 23.04
CA LYS A 16 11.62 2.72 21.64
C LYS A 16 11.60 1.40 20.86
N LEU A 17 12.54 0.49 21.12
CA LEU A 17 12.56 -0.83 20.50
C LEU A 17 11.38 -1.68 20.95
N GLU A 18 11.01 -1.64 22.23
CA GLU A 18 9.84 -2.33 22.77
C GLU A 18 8.53 -1.73 22.23
N GLU A 19 8.42 -0.39 22.16
CA GLU A 19 7.25 0.29 21.57
C GLU A 19 7.04 -0.14 20.10
N ASN A 20 8.11 -0.23 19.32
CA ASN A 20 8.03 -0.67 17.91
C ASN A 20 7.59 -2.13 17.75
N LYS A 21 7.84 -2.99 18.75
CA LYS A 21 7.34 -4.38 18.76
C LYS A 21 5.83 -4.46 18.83
N PHE A 22 5.20 -3.56 19.59
CA PHE A 22 3.76 -3.50 19.75
C PHE A 22 3.08 -2.64 18.67
N ARG A 23 3.86 -1.98 17.83
CA ARG A 23 3.33 -1.16 16.75
C ARG A 23 3.03 -2.01 15.51
N LEU A 24 1.90 -1.74 14.88
CA LEU A 24 1.47 -2.27 13.60
C LEU A 24 1.21 -1.11 12.65
N ASP A 25 1.99 -1.02 11.58
CA ASP A 25 1.85 0.02 10.55
C ASP A 25 1.12 -0.56 9.34
N ILE A 26 -0.01 0.03 8.99
CA ILE A 26 -0.81 -0.34 7.80
C ILE A 26 -0.95 0.88 6.91
N LEU A 27 -0.52 0.77 5.66
CA LEU A 27 -0.75 1.77 4.61
C LEU A 27 -1.74 1.22 3.59
N ILE A 28 -2.74 2.02 3.26
CA ILE A 28 -3.69 1.73 2.19
C ILE A 28 -3.35 2.62 1.00
N ILE A 29 -3.12 2.01 -0.14
CA ILE A 29 -2.96 2.64 -1.44
C ILE A 29 -4.19 2.26 -2.26
N LEU A 30 -5.03 3.23 -2.56
CA LEU A 30 -6.31 3.06 -3.24
C LEU A 30 -6.30 3.85 -4.53
N ASP A 31 -6.59 3.16 -5.62
CA ASP A 31 -6.98 3.76 -6.88
C ASP A 31 -8.32 4.50 -6.70
N ILE A 32 -8.33 5.79 -7.01
CA ILE A 32 -9.51 6.65 -6.86
C ILE A 32 -10.02 7.18 -8.21
N THR A 33 -9.71 6.48 -9.30
CA THR A 33 -10.25 6.77 -10.63
C THR A 33 -11.73 6.38 -10.76
N SER A 34 -12.38 6.86 -11.81
CA SER A 34 -13.82 6.69 -12.04
C SER A 34 -14.27 5.22 -12.08
N SER A 35 -13.42 4.30 -12.58
CA SER A 35 -13.72 2.87 -12.66
C SER A 35 -13.92 2.23 -11.29
N MET A 36 -13.32 2.81 -10.25
CA MET A 36 -13.35 2.31 -8.88
C MET A 36 -14.59 2.75 -8.06
N GLU A 37 -15.51 3.56 -8.63
CA GLU A 37 -16.66 4.14 -7.90
C GLU A 37 -17.43 3.11 -7.06
N SER A 38 -17.85 2.00 -7.67
CA SER A 38 -18.63 0.97 -6.97
C SER A 38 -17.86 0.24 -5.87
N PHE A 39 -16.54 0.17 -5.97
CA PHE A 39 -15.67 -0.39 -4.94
C PHE A 39 -15.47 0.61 -3.81
N ILE A 40 -15.23 1.87 -4.14
CA ILE A 40 -14.98 2.94 -3.16
C ILE A 40 -16.18 3.11 -2.23
N GLU A 41 -17.41 3.05 -2.74
CA GLU A 41 -18.62 3.11 -1.91
C GLU A 41 -18.66 1.98 -0.87
N LYS A 42 -18.32 0.75 -1.26
CA LYS A 42 -18.24 -0.37 -0.33
C LYS A 42 -17.06 -0.22 0.64
N PHE A 43 -15.93 0.31 0.15
CA PHE A 43 -14.75 0.54 0.96
C PHE A 43 -15.01 1.56 2.07
N LYS A 44 -15.74 2.65 1.80
CA LYS A 44 -16.18 3.63 2.79
C LYS A 44 -16.91 2.97 3.96
N GLU A 45 -17.83 2.03 3.65
CA GLU A 45 -18.59 1.29 4.67
C GLU A 45 -17.73 0.29 5.45
N GLN A 46 -16.72 -0.29 4.83
CA GLN A 46 -15.95 -1.42 5.37
C GLN A 46 -14.65 -1.00 6.09
N PHE A 47 -14.13 0.18 5.82
CA PHE A 47 -12.85 0.64 6.36
C PHE A 47 -12.80 0.62 7.88
N TYR A 48 -13.76 1.31 8.53
CA TYR A 48 -13.80 1.40 9.99
C TYR A 48 -14.03 0.04 10.67
N PRO A 49 -15.01 -0.78 10.24
CA PRO A 49 -15.18 -2.14 10.74
C PRO A 49 -13.93 -3.02 10.62
N MET A 50 -13.15 -2.88 9.55
CA MET A 50 -11.88 -3.60 9.40
C MET A 50 -10.88 -3.22 10.49
N LEU A 51 -10.69 -1.92 10.75
CA LEU A 51 -9.78 -1.45 11.80
C LEU A 51 -10.21 -1.96 13.19
N GLU A 52 -11.51 -1.93 13.49
CA GLU A 52 -12.06 -2.44 14.74
C GLU A 52 -11.79 -3.95 14.91
N ASN A 53 -11.92 -4.73 13.85
CA ASN A 53 -11.61 -6.15 13.90
C ASN A 53 -10.11 -6.42 14.12
N ILE A 54 -9.22 -5.68 13.45
CA ILE A 54 -7.77 -5.80 13.68
C ILE A 54 -7.46 -5.46 15.14
N ARG A 55 -8.02 -4.39 15.69
CA ARG A 55 -7.83 -3.99 17.10
C ARG A 55 -8.36 -5.03 18.09
N LYS A 56 -9.48 -5.67 17.75
CA LYS A 56 -10.05 -6.75 18.59
C LYS A 56 -9.18 -7.99 18.61
N GLU A 57 -8.59 -8.38 17.48
CA GLU A 57 -7.73 -9.55 17.36
C GLU A 57 -6.29 -9.30 17.88
N CYS A 58 -5.86 -8.03 17.91
CA CYS A 58 -4.55 -7.59 18.40
C CYS A 58 -4.71 -6.44 19.43
N PRO A 59 -5.32 -6.68 20.61
CA PRO A 59 -5.67 -5.62 21.55
C PRO A 59 -4.46 -4.87 22.13
N GLU A 60 -3.28 -5.47 22.10
CA GLU A 60 -2.03 -4.84 22.52
C GLU A 60 -1.33 -4.06 21.39
N ALA A 61 -1.81 -4.16 20.14
CA ALA A 61 -1.19 -3.50 19.02
C ALA A 61 -1.44 -1.99 19.04
N LEU A 62 -0.37 -1.22 18.90
CA LEU A 62 -0.43 0.20 18.59
C LEU A 62 -0.61 0.34 17.08
N LEU A 63 -1.85 0.36 16.62
CA LEU A 63 -2.18 0.43 15.20
C LEU A 63 -1.98 1.85 14.67
N TYR A 64 -1.15 1.99 13.64
CA TYR A 64 -0.98 3.19 12.84
C TYR A 64 -1.46 2.94 11.43
N VAL A 65 -2.27 3.83 10.90
CA VAL A 65 -2.82 3.71 9.54
C VAL A 65 -2.43 4.93 8.74
N GLY A 66 -2.05 4.72 7.50
CA GLY A 66 -1.82 5.77 6.50
C GLY A 66 -2.69 5.54 5.28
N PHE A 67 -2.83 6.54 4.45
CA PHE A 67 -3.64 6.48 3.24
C PHE A 67 -2.95 7.19 2.07
N ILE A 68 -3.02 6.60 0.89
CA ILE A 68 -2.68 7.21 -0.39
C ILE A 68 -3.85 6.93 -1.34
N GLY A 69 -4.51 7.97 -1.81
CA GLY A 69 -5.42 7.90 -2.96
C GLY A 69 -4.66 8.38 -4.20
N TYR A 70 -4.65 7.59 -5.26
CA TYR A 70 -3.89 7.92 -6.47
C TYR A 70 -4.74 7.80 -7.73
N LYS A 71 -4.30 8.47 -8.77
CA LYS A 71 -4.86 8.47 -10.11
C LYS A 71 -3.74 8.29 -11.13
N ASP A 72 -4.03 8.50 -12.40
CA ASP A 72 -3.03 8.45 -13.46
C ASP A 72 -2.11 9.69 -13.50
N LEU A 73 -0.97 9.53 -14.16
CA LEU A 73 -0.02 10.61 -14.46
C LEU A 73 -0.65 11.76 -15.25
N ASN A 74 -1.62 11.45 -16.11
CA ASN A 74 -2.38 12.44 -16.88
C ASN A 74 -3.16 13.41 -15.97
N ASP A 75 -3.75 12.90 -14.89
CA ASP A 75 -4.51 13.70 -13.94
C ASP A 75 -3.58 14.63 -13.15
N LEU A 76 -2.36 14.17 -12.83
CA LEU A 76 -1.32 15.02 -12.23
C LEU A 76 -0.87 16.17 -13.15
N GLU A 77 -0.77 15.92 -14.46
CA GLU A 77 -0.48 16.96 -15.45
C GLU A 77 -1.58 18.03 -15.49
N LEU A 78 -2.82 17.68 -15.15
CA LEU A 78 -3.96 18.60 -15.06
C LEU A 78 -4.05 19.33 -13.72
N GLY A 79 -3.16 19.01 -12.77
CA GLY A 79 -3.04 19.67 -11.46
C GLY A 79 -3.74 18.96 -10.31
N ASP A 80 -4.18 17.73 -10.51
CA ASP A 80 -4.69 16.88 -9.43
C ASP A 80 -3.54 16.32 -8.58
N ASP A 81 -3.64 16.46 -7.27
CA ASP A 81 -2.67 15.90 -6.33
C ASP A 81 -3.14 14.56 -5.78
N TYR A 82 -2.19 13.69 -5.45
CA TYR A 82 -2.49 12.49 -4.66
C TYR A 82 -3.01 12.85 -3.27
N ILE A 83 -4.02 12.13 -2.80
CA ILE A 83 -4.35 12.14 -1.38
C ILE A 83 -3.20 11.42 -0.66
N ASN A 84 -2.54 12.11 0.27
CA ASN A 84 -1.30 11.60 0.89
C ASN A 84 -1.29 11.84 2.39
N VAL A 85 -1.75 10.83 3.17
CA VAL A 85 -1.81 10.88 4.63
C VAL A 85 -0.74 9.94 5.21
N ASP A 86 0.13 10.47 6.08
CA ASP A 86 1.14 9.66 6.77
C ASP A 86 0.51 8.76 7.84
N LEU A 87 1.29 7.80 8.32
CA LEU A 87 0.91 6.85 9.35
C LEU A 87 0.53 7.57 10.66
N THR A 88 -0.71 7.41 11.09
CA THR A 88 -1.30 8.08 12.26
C THR A 88 -2.24 7.15 13.02
N THR A 89 -2.54 7.50 14.26
CA THR A 89 -3.60 6.88 15.08
C THR A 89 -4.93 7.64 15.00
N ASP A 90 -4.98 8.72 14.25
CA ASP A 90 -6.18 9.52 13.99
C ASP A 90 -7.00 8.88 12.84
N TYR A 91 -7.72 7.81 13.17
CA TYR A 91 -8.52 7.05 12.21
C TYR A 91 -9.73 7.83 11.73
N GLU A 92 -10.26 8.73 12.57
CA GLU A 92 -11.41 9.56 12.25
C GLU A 92 -11.07 10.51 11.11
N LYS A 93 -9.89 11.13 11.16
CA LYS A 93 -9.38 11.96 10.06
C LYS A 93 -9.23 11.16 8.77
N ILE A 94 -8.70 9.93 8.83
CA ILE A 94 -8.57 9.09 7.62
C ILE A 94 -9.95 8.72 7.09
N ASN A 95 -10.87 8.34 7.97
CA ASN A 95 -12.23 7.98 7.59
C ASN A 95 -12.99 9.17 6.97
N GLU A 96 -12.80 10.37 7.49
CA GLU A 96 -13.34 11.60 6.89
C GLU A 96 -12.81 11.82 5.49
N ILE A 97 -11.51 11.67 5.29
CA ILE A 97 -10.89 11.78 3.95
C ILE A 97 -11.46 10.72 3.00
N ILE A 98 -11.54 9.45 3.44
CA ILE A 98 -12.09 8.36 2.62
C ILE A 98 -13.55 8.63 2.25
N ASN A 99 -14.38 9.09 3.19
CA ASN A 99 -15.79 9.39 2.94
C ASN A 99 -15.99 10.54 1.94
N ASN A 100 -15.03 11.45 1.83
CA ASN A 100 -15.06 12.57 0.90
C ASN A 100 -14.40 12.27 -0.46
N ILE A 101 -13.94 11.04 -0.70
CA ILE A 101 -13.43 10.66 -2.02
C ILE A 101 -14.57 10.70 -3.04
N GLU A 102 -14.40 11.52 -4.07
CA GLU A 102 -15.23 11.52 -5.27
C GLU A 102 -14.38 10.90 -6.39
N PRO A 103 -14.70 9.67 -6.84
CA PRO A 103 -13.93 9.01 -7.88
C PRO A 103 -14.03 9.75 -9.19
N ASP A 104 -12.90 10.15 -9.77
CA ASP A 104 -12.83 10.82 -11.06
C ASP A 104 -11.47 10.59 -11.74
N GLY A 105 -11.34 11.03 -13.00
CA GLY A 105 -10.10 10.85 -13.75
C GLY A 105 -9.96 9.46 -14.36
N GLY A 106 -8.73 9.15 -14.77
CA GLY A 106 -8.39 7.98 -15.57
C GLY A 106 -8.53 8.29 -17.07
N GLY A 107 -7.42 8.49 -17.78
CA GLY A 107 -7.41 8.84 -19.21
C GLY A 107 -7.20 7.64 -20.12
N ASP A 108 -6.34 6.74 -19.73
CA ASP A 108 -6.09 5.42 -20.29
C ASP A 108 -6.28 4.36 -19.18
N ILE A 109 -6.10 3.07 -19.51
CA ILE A 109 -6.37 2.00 -18.52
C ILE A 109 -5.28 1.91 -17.46
N PRO A 110 -3.97 2.00 -17.77
CA PRO A 110 -2.93 1.96 -16.75
C PRO A 110 -2.93 3.21 -15.86
N GLU A 111 -2.58 3.01 -14.59
CA GLU A 111 -2.57 4.06 -13.57
C GLU A 111 -1.18 4.20 -12.92
N ASP A 112 -0.89 5.35 -12.25
CA ASP A 112 0.43 5.61 -11.66
C ASP A 112 0.64 4.91 -10.30
N ILE A 113 0.64 3.59 -10.33
CA ILE A 113 0.99 2.75 -9.17
C ILE A 113 2.44 2.98 -8.73
N ALA A 114 3.36 3.28 -9.67
CA ALA A 114 4.76 3.53 -9.36
C ALA A 114 4.93 4.78 -8.48
N GLY A 115 4.26 5.87 -8.83
CA GLY A 115 4.26 7.10 -8.02
C GLY A 115 3.63 6.89 -6.65
N ALA A 116 2.52 6.17 -6.57
CA ALA A 116 1.88 5.81 -5.30
C ALA A 116 2.82 4.98 -4.40
N PHE A 117 3.55 4.02 -4.96
CA PHE A 117 4.55 3.25 -4.23
C PHE A 117 5.76 4.11 -3.81
N GLU A 118 6.23 5.05 -4.64
CA GLU A 118 7.28 5.99 -4.25
C GLU A 118 6.86 6.85 -3.04
N LEU A 119 5.60 7.28 -2.99
CA LEU A 119 5.05 7.98 -1.82
C LEU A 119 5.00 7.06 -0.59
N SER A 120 4.69 5.79 -0.77
CA SER A 120 4.67 4.81 0.32
C SER A 120 6.03 4.65 1.00
N LEU A 121 7.12 4.70 0.23
CA LEU A 121 8.49 4.60 0.74
C LEU A 121 8.90 5.79 1.63
N LYS A 122 8.21 6.93 1.50
CA LYS A 122 8.45 8.17 2.27
C LYS A 122 7.66 8.25 3.56
N LYS A 123 6.77 7.28 3.85
CA LYS A 123 5.98 7.25 5.09
C LYS A 123 6.83 7.03 6.33
N SER A 124 6.30 7.45 7.48
CA SER A 124 6.97 7.36 8.78
C SER A 124 6.91 5.96 9.39
N TRP A 125 7.36 4.95 8.62
CA TRP A 125 7.42 3.56 9.05
C TRP A 125 8.29 3.36 10.28
N LYS A 126 7.76 2.73 11.33
CA LYS A 126 8.48 2.46 12.59
C LYS A 126 8.23 1.06 13.14
N ALA A 127 7.09 0.44 12.81
CA ALA A 127 6.73 -0.88 13.30
C ALA A 127 7.71 -1.96 12.82
N ASN A 128 7.78 -3.06 13.56
CA ASN A 128 8.37 -4.30 13.06
C ASN A 128 7.48 -4.92 11.98
N THR A 129 6.15 -4.90 12.22
CA THR A 129 5.16 -5.35 11.23
C THR A 129 4.66 -4.17 10.40
N LYS A 130 4.99 -4.18 9.12
CA LYS A 130 4.63 -3.15 8.15
C LYS A 130 3.86 -3.79 7.00
N ILE A 131 2.71 -3.24 6.69
CA ILE A 131 1.82 -3.77 5.66
C ILE A 131 1.38 -2.64 4.74
N THR A 132 1.46 -2.88 3.44
CA THR A 132 0.87 -2.01 2.42
C THR A 132 -0.19 -2.79 1.67
N PHE A 133 -1.38 -2.22 1.55
CA PHE A 133 -2.41 -2.67 0.63
C PHE A 133 -2.34 -1.87 -0.65
N LEU A 134 -2.33 -2.55 -1.79
CA LEU A 134 -2.61 -1.98 -3.10
C LEU A 134 -3.99 -2.45 -3.56
N ILE A 135 -4.89 -1.51 -3.78
CA ILE A 135 -6.28 -1.75 -4.15
C ILE A 135 -6.54 -1.05 -5.47
N THR A 136 -6.74 -1.82 -6.54
CA THR A 136 -6.91 -1.28 -7.89
C THR A 136 -7.63 -2.28 -8.79
N ASP A 137 -8.32 -1.78 -9.81
CA ASP A 137 -8.88 -2.54 -10.93
C ASP A 137 -8.05 -2.39 -12.21
N SER A 138 -7.01 -1.57 -12.18
CA SER A 138 -6.17 -1.21 -13.33
C SER A 138 -4.71 -1.61 -13.14
N PRO A 139 -3.97 -1.98 -14.22
CA PRO A 139 -2.54 -2.27 -14.14
C PRO A 139 -1.72 -0.97 -14.03
N CYS A 140 -0.45 -1.09 -13.64
CA CYS A 140 0.50 0.00 -13.80
C CYS A 140 0.96 0.15 -15.24
N HIS A 141 1.51 1.33 -15.58
CA HIS A 141 2.17 1.58 -16.85
C HIS A 141 3.31 0.61 -17.12
N GLY A 142 3.56 0.37 -18.41
CA GLY A 142 4.63 -0.47 -18.90
C GLY A 142 4.15 -1.77 -19.54
N LYS A 143 4.59 -2.01 -20.77
CA LYS A 143 4.18 -3.15 -21.62
C LYS A 143 4.35 -4.54 -21.01
N GLU A 144 5.18 -4.67 -19.98
CA GLU A 144 5.40 -5.95 -19.31
C GLU A 144 4.37 -6.24 -18.21
N TYR A 145 3.54 -5.26 -17.82
CA TYR A 145 2.58 -5.39 -16.73
C TYR A 145 1.14 -5.62 -17.18
N HIS A 146 0.85 -5.50 -18.48
CA HIS A 146 -0.49 -5.70 -19.05
C HIS A 146 -0.44 -6.32 -20.44
N ASP A 147 -1.59 -6.76 -20.94
CA ASP A 147 -1.78 -7.29 -22.30
C ASP A 147 -2.76 -6.41 -23.11
N LEU A 148 -2.80 -5.11 -22.80
CA LEU A 148 -3.66 -4.15 -23.49
C LEU A 148 -3.28 -4.01 -24.98
N ASP A 149 -4.27 -3.91 -25.86
CA ASP A 149 -4.05 -3.77 -27.31
C ASP A 149 -3.75 -2.30 -27.65
N GLN A 150 -2.48 -2.00 -27.87
CA GLN A 150 -2.01 -0.66 -28.24
C GLN A 150 -2.59 -0.13 -29.57
N ASN A 151 -3.30 -0.94 -30.35
CA ASN A 151 -4.01 -0.48 -31.55
C ASN A 151 -5.44 -0.02 -31.27
N GLN A 152 -5.96 -0.30 -30.08
CA GLN A 152 -7.25 0.18 -29.63
C GLN A 152 -7.04 1.45 -28.80
N LYS A 153 -7.55 2.58 -29.30
CA LYS A 153 -7.32 3.91 -28.70
C LYS A 153 -7.71 3.99 -27.22
N GLU A 154 -8.72 3.22 -26.81
CA GLU A 154 -9.22 3.16 -25.44
C GLU A 154 -8.38 2.25 -24.52
N GLU A 155 -7.52 1.41 -25.08
CA GLU A 155 -6.64 0.49 -24.37
C GLU A 155 -5.16 0.90 -24.43
N THR A 156 -4.86 2.05 -25.02
CA THR A 156 -3.48 2.51 -25.21
C THR A 156 -2.86 2.90 -23.86
N ASP A 157 -1.70 2.32 -23.55
CA ASP A 157 -0.83 2.80 -22.49
C ASP A 157 -0.02 4.00 -22.99
N LYS A 158 -0.28 5.19 -22.47
CA LYS A 158 0.41 6.42 -22.85
C LYS A 158 1.88 6.42 -22.39
N TYR A 159 2.20 5.70 -21.32
CA TYR A 159 3.54 5.59 -20.76
C TYR A 159 4.07 4.14 -20.85
N ILE A 160 4.03 3.58 -22.06
CA ILE A 160 4.37 2.17 -22.34
C ILE A 160 5.78 1.74 -21.90
N ASP A 161 6.69 2.69 -21.75
CA ASP A 161 8.05 2.50 -21.22
C ASP A 161 8.14 2.82 -19.70
N GLU A 162 7.04 2.75 -19.00
CA GLU A 162 6.83 3.09 -17.58
C GLU A 162 6.88 4.60 -17.29
N ASN A 163 6.86 4.97 -15.99
CA ASN A 163 6.81 6.36 -15.54
C ASN A 163 8.02 7.18 -16.06
N PRO A 164 7.79 8.21 -16.86
CA PRO A 164 8.88 9.00 -17.46
C PRO A 164 9.69 9.82 -16.46
N ASN A 165 9.12 10.13 -15.28
CA ASN A 165 9.71 11.04 -14.29
C ASN A 165 10.04 10.36 -12.96
N GLY A 166 9.70 9.07 -12.82
CA GLY A 166 9.85 8.32 -11.59
C GLY A 166 10.81 7.14 -11.71
N LYS A 167 10.89 6.38 -10.63
CA LYS A 167 11.55 5.07 -10.63
C LYS A 167 10.73 4.06 -11.41
N LYS A 168 11.41 3.07 -11.94
CA LYS A 168 10.74 1.90 -12.51
C LYS A 168 10.02 1.12 -11.42
N ILE A 169 8.86 0.58 -11.75
CA ILE A 169 8.03 -0.17 -10.81
C ILE A 169 8.80 -1.32 -10.14
N LYS A 170 9.66 -2.04 -10.87
CA LYS A 170 10.52 -3.10 -10.33
C LYS A 170 11.45 -2.58 -9.20
N ASP A 171 12.07 -1.43 -9.40
CA ASP A 171 12.99 -0.84 -8.43
C ASP A 171 12.23 -0.40 -7.17
N VAL A 172 11.06 0.22 -7.34
CA VAL A 172 10.24 0.68 -6.21
C VAL A 172 9.72 -0.50 -5.39
N ILE A 173 9.24 -1.57 -6.03
CA ILE A 173 8.79 -2.79 -5.34
C ILE A 173 9.96 -3.47 -4.61
N THR A 174 11.13 -3.51 -5.23
CA THR A 174 12.34 -4.03 -4.59
C THR A 174 12.69 -3.22 -3.33
N ASP A 175 12.58 -1.90 -3.38
CA ASP A 175 12.79 -1.03 -2.22
C ASP A 175 11.74 -1.27 -1.12
N ILE A 176 10.45 -1.50 -1.47
CA ILE A 176 9.39 -1.86 -0.53
C ILE A 176 9.76 -3.14 0.23
N PHE A 177 10.12 -4.19 -0.49
CA PHE A 177 10.53 -5.46 0.13
C PHE A 177 11.84 -5.30 0.92
N GLY A 178 12.79 -4.49 0.43
CA GLY A 178 14.03 -4.16 1.14
C GLY A 178 13.81 -3.46 2.49
N LYS A 179 12.72 -2.73 2.64
CA LYS A 179 12.27 -2.13 3.92
C LYS A 179 11.47 -3.09 4.81
N SER A 180 11.37 -4.35 4.45
CA SER A 180 10.56 -5.37 5.15
C SER A 180 9.08 -4.98 5.25
N ILE A 181 8.52 -4.39 4.20
CA ILE A 181 7.11 -4.08 4.09
C ILE A 181 6.43 -5.23 3.37
N SER A 182 5.39 -5.82 3.97
CA SER A 182 4.54 -6.84 3.32
C SER A 182 3.55 -6.16 2.39
N LEU A 183 3.34 -6.73 1.22
CA LEU A 183 2.45 -6.19 0.20
C LEU A 183 1.25 -7.11 -0.01
N PHE A 184 0.05 -6.56 0.16
CA PHE A 184 -1.23 -7.18 -0.15
C PHE A 184 -1.82 -6.50 -1.38
N CYS A 185 -1.99 -7.24 -2.46
CA CYS A 185 -2.59 -6.77 -3.70
C CYS A 185 -4.02 -7.30 -3.82
N LEU A 186 -5.01 -6.40 -3.89
CA LEU A 186 -6.39 -6.77 -4.17
C LEU A 186 -6.63 -6.76 -5.67
N ASN A 187 -6.87 -7.95 -6.23
CA ASN A 187 -7.20 -8.14 -7.64
C ASN A 187 -8.71 -7.90 -7.85
N LEU A 188 -9.08 -6.71 -8.26
CA LEU A 188 -10.48 -6.33 -8.51
C LEU A 188 -10.92 -6.57 -9.96
N HIS A 189 -9.97 -6.65 -10.88
CA HIS A 189 -10.23 -6.88 -12.29
C HIS A 189 -9.13 -7.72 -12.97
N LYS A 190 -9.50 -8.50 -13.97
CA LYS A 190 -8.56 -9.38 -14.71
C LYS A 190 -7.37 -8.65 -15.35
N ASN A 191 -7.50 -7.35 -15.65
CA ASN A 191 -6.44 -6.55 -16.26
C ASN A 191 -5.21 -6.41 -15.35
N THR A 192 -5.37 -6.55 -14.03
CA THR A 192 -4.28 -6.47 -13.04
C THR A 192 -3.51 -7.79 -12.87
N SER A 193 -4.02 -8.90 -13.42
CA SER A 193 -3.47 -10.24 -13.14
C SER A 193 -2.00 -10.36 -13.58
N LYS A 194 -1.66 -9.92 -14.80
CA LYS A 194 -0.29 -9.97 -15.31
C LYS A 194 0.66 -9.10 -14.48
N MET A 195 0.21 -7.91 -14.06
CA MET A 195 0.98 -7.04 -13.17
C MET A 195 1.28 -7.74 -11.84
N PHE A 196 0.29 -8.34 -11.21
CA PHE A 196 0.49 -9.02 -9.93
C PHE A 196 1.37 -10.27 -10.05
N ASP A 197 1.31 -10.99 -11.18
CA ASP A 197 2.24 -12.08 -11.46
C ASP A 197 3.69 -11.56 -11.56
N LYS A 198 3.90 -10.40 -12.21
CA LYS A 198 5.21 -9.73 -12.26
C LYS A 198 5.68 -9.26 -10.87
N PHE A 199 4.78 -8.71 -10.06
CA PHE A 199 5.12 -8.34 -8.68
C PHE A 199 5.54 -9.55 -7.84
N LYS A 200 4.89 -10.70 -8.06
CA LYS A 200 5.26 -11.96 -7.44
C LYS A 200 6.64 -12.44 -7.89
N GLU A 201 6.97 -12.34 -9.19
CA GLU A 201 8.31 -12.66 -9.69
C GLU A 201 9.38 -11.79 -8.99
N ILE A 202 9.15 -10.48 -8.89
CA ILE A 202 10.05 -9.55 -8.18
C ILE A 202 10.20 -9.94 -6.71
N TYR A 203 9.09 -10.28 -6.03
CA TYR A 203 9.14 -10.74 -4.65
C TYR A 203 9.97 -12.00 -4.48
N GLU A 204 9.81 -12.99 -5.35
CA GLU A 204 10.60 -14.23 -5.29
C GLU A 204 12.10 -13.97 -5.54
N GLU A 205 12.46 -13.01 -6.40
CA GLU A 205 13.85 -12.58 -6.58
C GLU A 205 14.42 -11.95 -5.31
N THR A 206 13.61 -11.19 -4.56
CA THR A 206 14.05 -10.53 -3.31
C THR A 206 14.19 -11.49 -2.13
N LYS A 207 13.53 -12.66 -2.14
CA LYS A 207 13.65 -13.69 -1.10
C LYS A 207 15.05 -14.26 -0.91
N LEU A 208 15.96 -13.99 -1.84
CA LEU A 208 17.39 -14.33 -1.69
C LEU A 208 18.05 -13.57 -0.51
N PHE A 209 17.42 -12.51 -0.03
CA PHE A 209 17.84 -11.77 1.17
C PHE A 209 16.90 -12.15 2.33
N PRO A 210 17.42 -12.37 3.56
CA PRO A 210 16.58 -12.69 4.71
C PRO A 210 15.69 -11.49 5.04
N SER A 211 14.46 -11.53 4.54
CA SER A 211 13.41 -10.56 4.87
C SER A 211 12.21 -11.31 5.44
N LYS A 212 11.49 -10.66 6.36
CA LYS A 212 10.31 -11.22 7.03
C LYS A 212 9.01 -10.81 6.36
N ASN A 213 9.09 -9.96 5.32
CA ASN A 213 7.94 -9.52 4.55
C ASN A 213 7.29 -10.66 3.77
N GLN A 214 6.03 -10.46 3.40
CA GLN A 214 5.25 -11.39 2.60
C GLN A 214 4.52 -10.67 1.48
N PHE A 215 4.20 -11.42 0.43
CA PHE A 215 3.43 -10.95 -0.71
C PHE A 215 2.17 -11.80 -0.87
N PHE A 216 1.02 -11.14 -0.96
CA PHE A 216 -0.27 -11.77 -1.10
C PHE A 216 -1.05 -11.18 -2.27
N ILE A 217 -1.74 -12.02 -3.02
CA ILE A 217 -2.74 -11.62 -4.01
C ILE A 217 -4.09 -12.11 -3.48
N GLU A 218 -5.02 -11.17 -3.29
CA GLU A 218 -6.36 -11.44 -2.76
C GLU A 218 -7.40 -11.08 -3.83
N ASN A 219 -8.48 -11.84 -3.87
CA ASN A 219 -9.55 -11.61 -4.85
C ASN A 219 -10.75 -10.93 -4.19
N ASN A 220 -11.13 -9.77 -4.70
CA ASN A 220 -12.45 -9.13 -4.58
C ASN A 220 -12.96 -8.67 -3.21
N ASN A 221 -12.27 -8.84 -2.08
CA ASN A 221 -12.85 -8.38 -0.82
C ASN A 221 -11.81 -7.89 0.19
N PHE A 222 -11.74 -6.57 0.37
CA PHE A 222 -10.86 -5.92 1.34
C PHE A 222 -11.19 -6.31 2.79
N TYR A 223 -12.44 -6.66 3.09
CA TYR A 223 -12.94 -7.00 4.42
C TYR A 223 -13.01 -8.50 4.67
N ASP A 224 -12.24 -9.31 3.98
CA ASP A 224 -12.25 -10.75 4.20
C ASP A 224 -11.61 -11.10 5.54
N LYS A 225 -12.26 -12.02 6.27
CA LYS A 225 -11.72 -12.61 7.51
C LYS A 225 -10.33 -13.22 7.30
N GLU A 226 -10.07 -13.73 6.11
CA GLU A 226 -8.78 -14.29 5.74
C GLU A 226 -7.69 -13.23 5.72
N ILE A 227 -7.96 -12.04 5.18
CA ILE A 227 -7.04 -10.90 5.20
C ILE A 227 -6.72 -10.50 6.64
N ILE A 228 -7.73 -10.36 7.50
CA ILE A 228 -7.52 -10.04 8.92
C ILE A 228 -6.66 -11.10 9.59
N THR A 229 -6.91 -12.38 9.33
CA THR A 229 -6.10 -13.48 9.87
C THR A 229 -4.63 -13.36 9.42
N LYS A 230 -4.36 -13.07 8.16
CA LYS A 230 -2.99 -12.88 7.64
C LYS A 230 -2.29 -11.69 8.31
N ILE A 231 -2.99 -10.57 8.52
CA ILE A 231 -2.46 -9.41 9.25
C ILE A 231 -2.07 -9.79 10.68
N VAL A 232 -2.97 -10.48 11.38
CA VAL A 232 -2.78 -10.93 12.77
C VAL A 232 -1.60 -11.90 12.88
N ASP A 233 -1.49 -12.84 11.94
CA ASP A 233 -0.39 -13.80 11.88
C ASP A 233 0.97 -13.13 11.65
N LEU A 234 1.02 -12.15 10.74
CA LEU A 234 2.22 -11.33 10.53
C LEU A 234 2.62 -10.60 11.80
N TYR A 235 1.66 -9.94 12.45
CA TYR A 235 1.91 -9.22 13.70
C TYR A 235 2.42 -10.14 14.82
N LYS A 236 1.80 -11.31 15.01
CA LYS A 236 2.19 -12.27 16.05
C LYS A 236 3.56 -12.89 15.82
N LYS A 237 4.01 -13.02 14.57
CA LYS A 237 5.36 -13.54 14.23
C LYS A 237 6.48 -12.56 14.55
N GLU A 238 6.19 -11.27 14.58
CA GLU A 238 7.17 -10.20 14.84
C GLU A 238 7.24 -9.77 16.30
N LYS A 239 6.31 -10.25 17.13
CA LYS A 239 6.27 -10.05 18.58
C LYS A 239 7.17 -11.01 19.34
#